data_a766de99a5ae2a2045920043b456945d
#
_entry.id   a766de99a5ae2a2045920043b456945d
#
_cell.length_a   1.000
_cell.length_b   1.000
_cell.length_c   1.000
_cell.angle_alpha   90.00
_cell.angle_beta   90.00
_cell.angle_gamma   90.00
#
_symmetry.space_group_name_H-M   'P 1'
#
loop_
_entity.id
_entity.type
_entity.pdbx_description
1 polymer ?
#
loop_
_entity_poly.entity_id
_entity_poly.type
_entity_poly.pdbx_seq_one_letter_code
_entity_poly.pdbx_strand_id
1 'polypeptide(L)'
;MLTYRGAAARLFGVAVLVAGLAAAGCTRKEQRVYFDGNYYPTKARAADRSDRQSFTLSVRRADQGLAGARAAGRHGGKKYCLTHYGTSEIEWTVGPDAPAEALGAGSGRLSMSGRCILW
;
A
#
# COMPACT_ATOMS: atom_id res chain seq x y z
N MET A 1 10.14 -51.37 16.11
CA MET A 1 9.89 -51.06 14.71
C MET A 1 8.70 -50.13 14.48
N LEU A 2 7.59 -50.33 15.16
CA LEU A 2 6.41 -49.47 15.01
C LEU A 2 6.63 -48.03 15.46
N THR A 3 7.39 -47.80 16.54
CA THR A 3 7.73 -46.44 17.02
C THR A 3 8.64 -45.68 16.08
N TYR A 4 9.50 -46.36 15.32
CA TYR A 4 10.39 -45.76 14.37
C TYR A 4 9.64 -45.18 13.17
N ARG A 5 8.64 -45.89 12.66
CA ARG A 5 7.79 -45.41 11.58
C ARG A 5 6.95 -44.18 11.97
N GLY A 6 6.48 -44.16 13.20
CA GLY A 6 5.73 -43.01 13.72
C GLY A 6 6.56 -41.74 13.81
N ALA A 7 7.83 -41.84 14.20
CA ALA A 7 8.73 -40.69 14.27
C ALA A 7 9.03 -40.11 12.90
N ALA A 8 9.25 -40.96 11.88
CA ALA A 8 9.51 -40.53 10.52
C ALA A 8 8.29 -39.80 9.93
N ALA A 9 7.08 -40.28 10.19
CA ALA A 9 5.86 -39.65 9.72
C ALA A 9 5.65 -38.24 10.33
N ARG A 10 5.99 -38.06 11.60
CA ARG A 10 5.93 -36.77 12.30
C ARG A 10 6.89 -35.75 11.70
N LEU A 11 8.12 -36.16 11.41
CA LEU A 11 9.13 -35.28 10.78
C LEU A 11 8.69 -34.82 9.39
N PHE A 12 8.09 -35.70 8.62
CA PHE A 12 7.57 -35.38 7.29
C PHE A 12 6.42 -34.37 7.36
N GLY A 13 5.51 -34.48 8.33
CA GLY A 13 4.42 -33.54 8.54
C GLY A 13 4.89 -32.13 8.88
N VAL A 14 5.92 -32.00 9.71
CA VAL A 14 6.51 -30.70 10.06
C VAL A 14 7.14 -30.03 8.84
N ALA A 15 7.86 -30.78 8.01
CA ALA A 15 8.46 -30.24 6.79
C ALA A 15 7.42 -29.66 5.81
N VAL A 16 6.27 -30.31 5.66
CA VAL A 16 5.17 -29.84 4.80
C VAL A 16 4.58 -28.53 5.34
N LEU A 17 4.40 -28.38 6.64
CA LEU A 17 3.91 -27.16 7.27
C LEU A 17 4.83 -25.97 7.03
N VAL A 18 6.14 -26.14 7.15
CA VAL A 18 7.12 -25.08 6.90
C VAL A 18 7.09 -24.64 5.44
N ALA A 19 6.99 -25.56 4.49
CA ALA A 19 6.86 -25.24 3.07
C ALA A 19 5.59 -24.45 2.78
N GLY A 20 4.46 -24.76 3.41
CA GLY A 20 3.21 -24.04 3.26
C GLY A 20 3.31 -22.60 3.75
N LEU A 21 3.96 -22.34 4.87
CA LEU A 21 4.16 -20.98 5.39
C LEU A 21 5.06 -20.14 4.48
N ALA A 22 6.10 -20.71 3.90
CA ALA A 22 6.97 -20.02 2.97
C ALA A 22 6.22 -19.63 1.69
N ALA A 23 5.35 -20.49 1.14
CA ALA A 23 4.53 -20.20 -0.01
C ALA A 23 3.55 -19.04 0.26
N ALA A 24 2.95 -18.97 1.44
CA ALA A 24 2.05 -17.88 1.84
C ALA A 24 2.75 -16.51 1.84
N GLY A 25 4.04 -16.44 2.18
CA GLY A 25 4.83 -15.21 2.16
C GLY A 25 5.06 -14.63 0.77
N CYS A 26 4.98 -15.43 -0.30
CA CYS A 26 5.20 -14.99 -1.68
C CYS A 26 3.97 -14.31 -2.32
N THR A 27 2.79 -14.35 -1.70
CA THR A 27 1.55 -13.80 -2.27
C THR A 27 1.46 -12.27 -2.24
N ARG A 28 2.35 -11.58 -1.53
CA ARG A 28 2.32 -10.11 -1.38
C ARG A 28 2.43 -9.36 -2.70
N LYS A 29 3.17 -9.90 -3.67
CA LYS A 29 3.30 -9.28 -5.01
C LYS A 29 2.00 -9.31 -5.79
N GLU A 30 1.13 -10.28 -5.56
CA GLU A 30 -0.15 -10.41 -6.24
C GLU A 30 -1.21 -9.44 -5.70
N GLN A 31 -0.95 -8.81 -4.53
CA GLN A 31 -1.85 -7.83 -3.92
C GLN A 31 -1.62 -6.40 -4.39
N ARG A 32 -0.72 -6.19 -5.34
CA ARG A 32 -0.46 -4.86 -5.91
C ARG A 32 -1.66 -4.41 -6.73
N VAL A 33 -2.06 -3.15 -6.51
CA VAL A 33 -3.15 -2.53 -7.27
C VAL A 33 -2.54 -1.79 -8.47
N TYR A 34 -3.12 -2.03 -9.64
CA TYR A 34 -2.68 -1.41 -10.89
C TYR A 34 -3.68 -0.34 -11.31
N PHE A 35 -3.17 0.76 -11.88
CA PHE A 35 -3.98 1.84 -12.43
C PHE A 35 -3.55 2.07 -13.87
N ASP A 36 -4.50 2.05 -14.80
CA ASP A 36 -4.23 2.13 -16.24
C ASP A 36 -3.18 1.10 -16.70
N GLY A 37 -3.22 -0.10 -16.11
CA GLY A 37 -2.30 -1.18 -16.43
C GLY A 37 -0.91 -1.05 -15.83
N ASN A 38 -0.64 0.00 -15.02
CA ASN A 38 0.66 0.27 -14.43
C ASN A 38 0.62 0.21 -12.91
N TYR A 39 1.73 -0.17 -12.32
CA TYR A 39 1.92 -0.13 -10.89
C TYR A 39 2.65 1.16 -10.49
N TYR A 40 2.07 1.87 -9.53
CA TYR A 40 2.63 3.10 -8.99
C TYR A 40 2.94 2.88 -7.51
N PRO A 41 4.23 2.77 -7.12
CA PRO A 41 4.60 2.66 -5.71
C PRO A 41 4.12 3.91 -4.96
N THR A 42 3.29 3.71 -3.94
CA THR A 42 2.67 4.79 -3.19
C THR A 42 3.03 4.66 -1.72
N LYS A 43 3.40 5.76 -1.09
CA LYS A 43 3.76 5.79 0.32
C LYS A 43 3.07 6.96 1.01
N ALA A 44 2.26 6.65 2.02
CA ALA A 44 1.60 7.62 2.87
C ALA A 44 2.19 7.56 4.27
N ARG A 45 2.33 8.72 4.90
CA ARG A 45 2.84 8.83 6.26
C ARG A 45 2.19 10.00 6.98
N ALA A 46 2.17 9.97 8.32
CA ALA A 46 1.74 11.10 9.11
C ALA A 46 2.60 12.32 8.79
N ALA A 47 1.98 13.49 8.66
CA ALA A 47 2.69 14.75 8.42
C ALA A 47 3.58 15.09 9.61
N ASP A 48 3.11 14.77 10.83
CA ASP A 48 3.83 14.95 12.08
C ASP A 48 3.55 13.75 12.98
N ARG A 49 4.51 13.37 13.81
CA ARG A 49 4.34 12.27 14.76
C ARG A 49 3.21 12.52 15.76
N SER A 50 2.95 13.77 16.08
CA SER A 50 1.88 14.18 17.01
C SER A 50 0.52 14.29 16.33
N ASP A 51 0.46 14.33 15.01
CA ASP A 51 -0.79 14.49 14.24
C ASP A 51 -0.83 13.52 13.05
N ARG A 52 -1.36 12.32 13.31
CA ARG A 52 -1.52 11.29 12.29
C ARG A 52 -2.75 11.50 11.41
N GLN A 53 -3.64 12.40 11.82
CA GLN A 53 -4.83 12.74 11.03
C GLN A 53 -4.45 13.48 9.75
N SER A 54 -3.42 14.33 9.82
CA SER A 54 -2.82 14.97 8.66
C SER A 54 -1.73 14.06 8.10
N PHE A 55 -1.70 13.88 6.78
CA PHE A 55 -0.76 12.98 6.13
C PHE A 55 -0.16 13.60 4.88
N THR A 56 0.99 13.08 4.49
CA THR A 56 1.62 13.34 3.20
C THR A 56 1.70 12.02 2.44
N LEU A 57 1.65 12.12 1.12
CA LEU A 57 1.58 10.96 0.25
C LEU A 57 2.47 11.21 -0.97
N SER A 58 3.26 10.23 -1.35
CA SER A 58 4.02 10.27 -2.58
C SER A 58 3.64 9.10 -3.48
N VAL A 59 3.53 9.39 -4.78
CA VAL A 59 3.31 8.40 -5.83
C VAL A 59 4.53 8.41 -6.72
N ARG A 60 5.20 7.28 -6.83
CA ARG A 60 6.41 7.14 -7.64
C ARG A 60 6.05 6.63 -9.03
N ARG A 61 7.00 6.75 -9.97
CA ARG A 61 6.84 6.29 -11.35
C ARG A 61 5.65 6.95 -12.05
N ALA A 62 5.39 8.21 -11.69
CA ALA A 62 4.26 8.98 -12.25
C ALA A 62 4.45 9.31 -13.73
N ASP A 63 5.66 9.17 -14.26
CA ASP A 63 5.98 9.31 -15.68
C ASP A 63 5.32 8.24 -16.55
N GLN A 64 4.85 7.15 -15.97
CA GLN A 64 4.08 6.12 -16.70
C GLN A 64 2.71 6.65 -17.18
N GLY A 65 2.16 7.65 -16.51
CA GLY A 65 0.88 8.25 -16.87
C GLY A 65 0.31 9.04 -15.70
N LEU A 66 -0.04 10.29 -15.93
CA LEU A 66 -0.55 11.19 -14.89
C LEU A 66 -1.90 10.73 -14.36
N ALA A 67 -2.80 10.28 -15.22
CA ALA A 67 -4.13 9.82 -14.81
C ALA A 67 -4.06 8.63 -13.85
N GLY A 68 -3.24 7.64 -14.17
CA GLY A 68 -3.01 6.48 -13.29
C GLY A 68 -2.33 6.87 -11.99
N ALA A 69 -1.35 7.77 -12.05
CA ALA A 69 -0.68 8.26 -10.85
C ALA A 69 -1.64 9.01 -9.92
N ARG A 70 -2.54 9.83 -10.46
CA ARG A 70 -3.58 10.51 -9.68
C ARG A 70 -4.53 9.51 -8.99
N ALA A 71 -4.95 8.48 -9.73
CA ALA A 71 -5.80 7.42 -9.18
C ALA A 71 -5.09 6.64 -8.07
N ALA A 72 -3.80 6.34 -8.25
CA ALA A 72 -2.99 5.68 -7.23
C ALA A 72 -2.88 6.53 -5.96
N GLY A 73 -2.71 7.84 -6.09
CA GLY A 73 -2.66 8.76 -4.97
C GLY A 73 -3.99 8.81 -4.20
N ARG A 74 -5.11 8.87 -4.92
CA ARG A 74 -6.43 8.83 -4.30
C ARG A 74 -6.64 7.55 -3.51
N HIS A 75 -6.27 6.42 -4.08
CA HIS A 75 -6.35 5.12 -3.41
C HIS A 75 -5.45 5.07 -2.18
N GLY A 76 -4.21 5.56 -2.28
CA GLY A 76 -3.26 5.58 -1.17
C GLY A 76 -3.74 6.41 0.01
N GLY A 77 -4.35 7.57 -0.26
CA GLY A 77 -4.92 8.42 0.78
C GLY A 77 -6.09 7.75 1.49
N LYS A 78 -7.01 7.17 0.73
CA LYS A 78 -8.15 6.43 1.30
C LYS A 78 -7.67 5.24 2.14
N LYS A 79 -6.69 4.50 1.67
CA LYS A 79 -6.12 3.38 2.40
C LYS A 79 -5.49 3.83 3.72
N TYR A 80 -4.77 4.95 3.72
CA TYR A 80 -4.19 5.51 4.92
C TYR A 80 -5.27 5.87 5.96
N CYS A 81 -6.29 6.60 5.55
CA CYS A 81 -7.36 7.02 6.46
C CYS A 81 -8.20 5.85 6.95
N LEU A 82 -8.49 4.86 6.10
CA LEU A 82 -9.21 3.65 6.50
C LEU A 82 -8.41 2.83 7.51
N THR A 83 -7.10 2.69 7.30
CA THR A 83 -6.24 1.91 8.17
C THR A 83 -6.12 2.54 9.55
N HIS A 84 -5.99 3.87 9.63
CA HIS A 84 -5.75 4.56 10.89
C HIS A 84 -7.01 5.05 11.59
N TYR A 85 -8.07 5.37 10.86
CA TYR A 85 -9.25 6.01 11.43
C TYR A 85 -10.58 5.40 10.98
N GLY A 86 -10.57 4.44 10.07
CA GLY A 86 -11.78 3.80 9.59
C GLY A 86 -12.65 4.67 8.69
N THR A 87 -12.12 5.74 8.12
CA THR A 87 -12.82 6.65 7.22
C THR A 87 -12.11 6.77 5.89
N SER A 88 -12.86 6.89 4.81
CA SER A 88 -12.32 7.18 3.47
C SER A 88 -12.51 8.64 3.07
N GLU A 89 -13.08 9.45 3.95
CA GLU A 89 -13.31 10.87 3.70
C GLU A 89 -12.04 11.66 3.99
N ILE A 90 -11.61 12.46 3.03
CA ILE A 90 -10.36 13.21 3.10
C ILE A 90 -10.60 14.66 2.72
N GLU A 91 -10.08 15.58 3.53
CA GLU A 91 -9.94 16.97 3.16
C GLU A 91 -8.54 17.14 2.56
N TRP A 92 -8.46 17.29 1.25
CA TRP A 92 -7.19 17.43 0.55
C TRP A 92 -6.68 18.87 0.61
N THR A 93 -5.41 19.04 0.93
CA THR A 93 -4.68 20.29 0.76
C THR A 93 -4.10 20.37 -0.65
N VAL A 94 -3.40 19.30 -1.07
CA VAL A 94 -2.98 19.08 -2.45
C VAL A 94 -3.46 17.69 -2.80
N GLY A 95 -4.56 17.62 -3.52
CA GLY A 95 -5.24 16.36 -3.81
C GLY A 95 -4.96 15.79 -5.19
N PRO A 96 -5.56 14.64 -5.50
CA PRO A 96 -5.34 13.97 -6.80
C PRO A 96 -5.87 14.80 -8.00
N ASP A 97 -6.74 15.75 -7.76
CA ASP A 97 -7.30 16.63 -8.82
C ASP A 97 -6.57 17.97 -8.93
N ALA A 98 -5.51 18.18 -8.16
CA ALA A 98 -4.72 19.41 -8.22
C ALA A 98 -4.00 19.53 -9.58
N PRO A 99 -3.63 20.76 -10.00
CA PRO A 99 -2.84 20.93 -11.22
C PRO A 99 -1.52 20.15 -11.18
N ALA A 100 -1.05 19.71 -12.34
CA ALA A 100 0.16 18.91 -12.44
C ALA A 100 1.37 19.58 -11.79
N GLU A 101 1.50 20.89 -11.91
CA GLU A 101 2.57 21.67 -11.31
C GLU A 101 2.53 21.61 -9.77
N ALA A 102 1.33 21.70 -9.19
CA ALA A 102 1.16 21.61 -7.74
C ALA A 102 1.51 20.22 -7.20
N LEU A 103 1.33 19.19 -8.00
CA LEU A 103 1.69 17.80 -7.66
C LEU A 103 3.18 17.50 -7.85
N GLY A 104 3.92 18.36 -8.56
CA GLY A 104 5.32 18.12 -8.88
C GLY A 104 5.51 17.08 -9.97
N ALA A 105 4.57 16.98 -10.92
CA ALA A 105 4.54 15.90 -11.93
C ALA A 105 5.79 15.84 -12.80
N GLY A 106 6.48 16.95 -13.03
CA GLY A 106 7.70 16.98 -13.84
C GLY A 106 8.88 16.21 -13.27
N SER A 107 8.83 15.84 -11.99
CA SER A 107 9.91 15.08 -11.34
C SER A 107 9.73 13.55 -11.44
N GLY A 108 8.65 13.07 -12.04
CA GLY A 108 8.32 11.63 -12.06
C GLY A 108 7.70 11.13 -10.76
N ARG A 109 7.44 12.03 -9.83
CA ARG A 109 6.83 11.71 -8.52
C ARG A 109 5.73 12.73 -8.23
N LEU A 110 4.57 12.27 -7.80
CA LEU A 110 3.52 13.15 -7.31
C LEU A 110 3.61 13.26 -5.79
N SER A 111 3.37 14.45 -5.28
CA SER A 111 3.29 14.71 -3.83
C SER A 111 1.91 15.26 -3.51
N MET A 112 1.24 14.64 -2.55
CA MET A 112 -0.09 15.03 -2.11
C MET A 112 -0.11 15.18 -0.59
N SER A 113 -1.05 15.93 -0.08
CA SER A 113 -1.26 16.10 1.35
C SER A 113 -2.73 16.31 1.65
N GLY A 114 -3.15 15.87 2.81
CA GLY A 114 -4.53 15.99 3.22
C GLY A 114 -4.72 15.60 4.67
N ARG A 115 -5.97 15.58 5.07
CA ARG A 115 -6.37 15.26 6.43
C ARG A 115 -7.57 14.32 6.41
N CYS A 116 -7.53 13.26 7.21
CA CYS A 116 -8.65 12.35 7.36
C CYS A 116 -9.79 13.04 8.09
N ILE A 117 -11.01 12.98 7.54
CA ILE A 117 -12.20 13.56 8.19
C ILE A 117 -12.74 12.52 9.16
N LEU A 118 -12.83 12.90 10.43
CA LEU A 118 -13.34 12.04 11.49
C LEU A 118 -14.80 12.35 11.76
N TRP A 119 -15.54 11.30 12.10
CA TRP A 119 -16.97 11.40 12.44
C TRP A 119 -17.19 11.34 13.95
#